data_3ff24242522abac0061ce1de82d66e84
#
_entry.id   3ff24242522abac0061ce1de82d66e84
#
_cell.length_a   1.000
_cell.length_b   1.000
_cell.length_c   1.000
_cell.angle_alpha   90.00
_cell.angle_beta   90.00
_cell.angle_gamma   90.00
#
_symmetry.space_group_name_H-M   'P 1'
#
loop_
_entity.id
_entity.type
_entity.pdbx_description
1 polymer ?
#
loop_
_entity_poly.entity_id
_entity_poly.type
_entity_poly.pdbx_seq_one_letter_code
_entity_poly.pdbx_strand_id
1 'polypeptide(L)'
;GMLATAKHFPGHGDTETDSHKTLPSISFSKDRINKIELYPFKELIKNNLDGIMTAHLNIPSLDKKNISTLSKKIINDLLIEDLKFNGLVITDALDMKAIVDFSEGEHPDITALNAGNDLLLMPENIDKSFKEIKKAYKKNKISEKRLMTAVKKLLSAKYKSGLKNIKPIQTENIVEDLNQDIDFALLDKLAEESITAVKNSNNNIPFNISSEESIGYISFGDDSNMIFYDYLNMYDRVDHLNKLNNDSLIQKVNSYSKIIIGLHKSDSSPFNDYKFTDEEVQIIEKIKDNNITLVIFAKPYSLMDIEIEGIDSILVAYQNSNVFQKKAAQAIFGAIDVKGVLPVTINKKIPVNTSIEIKKKKS
;
A
#
# COMPACT_ATOMS: atom_id res chain seq x y z
N GLY A 1 -0.82 -24.38 -11.55
CA GLY A 1 -0.13 -23.32 -10.84
C GLY A 1 -0.97 -22.07 -10.70
N MET A 2 -0.47 -21.10 -9.98
CA MET A 2 -1.10 -19.80 -9.80
C MET A 2 -0.82 -18.91 -11.02
N LEU A 3 -1.80 -18.09 -11.44
CA LEU A 3 -1.64 -17.11 -12.49
C LEU A 3 -1.45 -15.74 -11.86
N ALA A 4 -0.51 -14.94 -12.38
CA ALA A 4 -0.23 -13.59 -11.90
C ALA A 4 -0.95 -12.54 -12.76
N THR A 5 -1.55 -11.54 -12.12
CA THR A 5 -2.24 -10.44 -12.82
C THR A 5 -1.71 -9.10 -12.34
N ALA A 6 -1.20 -8.27 -13.28
CA ALA A 6 -0.82 -6.89 -12.99
C ALA A 6 -2.04 -5.95 -13.02
N LYS A 7 -2.09 -4.98 -12.11
CA LYS A 7 -3.20 -4.03 -12.03
C LYS A 7 -2.77 -2.67 -11.46
N HIS A 8 -3.46 -1.60 -11.85
CA HIS A 8 -4.56 -1.52 -12.81
C HIS A 8 -4.08 -0.78 -14.06
N PHE A 9 -4.18 -1.42 -15.24
CA PHE A 9 -3.71 -0.85 -16.50
C PHE A 9 -4.62 0.32 -16.97
N PRO A 10 -4.06 1.40 -17.53
CA PRO A 10 -2.66 1.61 -17.91
C PRO A 10 -1.76 2.24 -16.82
N GLY A 11 -2.19 2.28 -15.57
CA GLY A 11 -1.45 2.78 -14.41
C GLY A 11 -2.33 3.64 -13.51
N HIS A 12 -2.78 3.10 -12.38
CA HIS A 12 -3.62 3.77 -11.37
C HIS A 12 -2.80 3.97 -10.09
N GLY A 13 -1.85 4.90 -10.13
CA GLY A 13 -0.99 5.19 -8.97
C GLY A 13 -0.94 6.68 -8.63
N ASP A 14 -0.88 7.53 -9.65
CA ASP A 14 -0.78 8.99 -9.50
C ASP A 14 -2.14 9.64 -9.82
N THR A 15 -3.14 9.33 -9.00
CA THR A 15 -4.51 9.84 -9.10
C THR A 15 -4.92 10.49 -7.78
N GLU A 16 -5.65 11.62 -7.85
CA GLU A 16 -6.10 12.36 -6.66
C GLU A 16 -7.38 11.79 -6.05
N THR A 17 -8.09 10.92 -6.78
CA THR A 17 -9.39 10.38 -6.36
C THR A 17 -9.44 8.87 -6.44
N ASP A 18 -10.25 8.28 -5.56
CA ASP A 18 -10.52 6.85 -5.50
C ASP A 18 -11.59 6.45 -6.53
N SER A 19 -11.29 5.47 -7.37
CA SER A 19 -12.20 4.94 -8.39
C SER A 19 -13.48 4.29 -7.84
N HIS A 20 -13.52 3.94 -6.55
CA HIS A 20 -14.72 3.48 -5.88
C HIS A 20 -15.73 4.62 -5.59
N LYS A 21 -15.27 5.87 -5.56
CA LYS A 21 -16.08 7.04 -5.22
C LYS A 21 -16.44 7.89 -6.43
N THR A 22 -15.49 8.09 -7.34
CA THR A 22 -15.62 8.94 -8.53
C THR A 22 -14.77 8.40 -9.66
N LEU A 23 -14.94 8.91 -10.89
CA LEU A 23 -14.06 8.57 -12.01
C LEU A 23 -12.73 9.32 -11.90
N PRO A 24 -11.60 8.63 -11.59
CA PRO A 24 -10.29 9.28 -11.53
C PRO A 24 -9.84 9.72 -12.92
N SER A 25 -9.13 10.86 -12.98
CA SER A 25 -8.60 11.40 -14.23
C SER A 25 -7.08 11.52 -14.17
N ILE A 26 -6.40 11.10 -15.24
CA ILE A 26 -4.96 11.26 -15.43
C ILE A 26 -4.74 12.25 -16.57
N SER A 27 -4.32 13.46 -16.23
CA SER A 27 -4.13 14.57 -17.19
C SER A 27 -2.72 14.65 -17.76
N PHE A 28 -1.88 13.65 -17.52
CA PHE A 28 -0.48 13.65 -17.99
C PHE A 28 -0.35 13.48 -19.50
N SER A 29 0.77 13.93 -20.03
CA SER A 29 1.11 13.74 -21.44
C SER A 29 1.33 12.25 -21.77
N LYS A 30 1.12 11.89 -23.04
CA LYS A 30 1.38 10.53 -23.52
C LYS A 30 2.81 10.07 -23.23
N ASP A 31 3.79 10.96 -23.32
CA ASP A 31 5.21 10.66 -23.05
C ASP A 31 5.43 10.34 -21.57
N ARG A 32 4.81 11.09 -20.65
CA ARG A 32 4.88 10.81 -19.21
C ARG A 32 4.26 9.43 -18.90
N ILE A 33 3.04 9.17 -19.41
CA ILE A 33 2.37 7.87 -19.23
C ILE A 33 3.23 6.73 -19.76
N ASN A 34 3.86 6.93 -20.91
CA ASN A 34 4.72 5.91 -21.52
C ASN A 34 5.98 5.59 -20.69
N LYS A 35 6.53 6.58 -19.99
CA LYS A 35 7.76 6.46 -19.18
C LYS A 35 7.52 5.99 -17.76
N ILE A 36 6.40 6.33 -17.17
CA ILE A 36 6.09 6.09 -15.74
C ILE A 36 5.00 5.04 -15.59
N GLU A 37 3.78 5.36 -15.98
CA GLU A 37 2.59 4.52 -15.73
C GLU A 37 2.69 3.18 -16.46
N LEU A 38 3.12 3.17 -17.71
CA LEU A 38 3.25 1.96 -18.53
C LEU A 38 4.55 1.17 -18.30
N TYR A 39 5.54 1.75 -17.62
CA TYR A 39 6.84 1.10 -17.43
C TYR A 39 6.72 -0.27 -16.75
N PRO A 40 6.06 -0.41 -15.60
CA PRO A 40 5.95 -1.71 -14.93
C PRO A 40 5.21 -2.75 -15.77
N PHE A 41 4.17 -2.35 -16.50
CA PHE A 41 3.44 -3.27 -17.38
C PHE A 41 4.31 -3.77 -18.52
N LYS A 42 5.12 -2.91 -19.14
CA LYS A 42 6.07 -3.32 -20.18
C LYS A 42 7.07 -4.35 -19.69
N GLU A 43 7.63 -4.14 -18.50
CA GLU A 43 8.59 -5.08 -17.93
C GLU A 43 7.92 -6.42 -17.55
N LEU A 44 6.72 -6.40 -17.02
CA LEU A 44 5.97 -7.61 -16.68
C LEU A 44 5.54 -8.39 -17.94
N ILE A 45 5.12 -7.69 -19.01
CA ILE A 45 4.78 -8.32 -20.30
C ILE A 45 5.99 -9.06 -20.91
N LYS A 46 7.17 -8.46 -20.86
CA LYS A 46 8.43 -9.12 -21.30
C LYS A 46 8.73 -10.39 -20.51
N ASN A 47 8.25 -10.47 -19.27
CA ASN A 47 8.44 -11.62 -18.38
C ASN A 47 7.24 -12.57 -18.38
N ASN A 48 6.44 -12.61 -19.45
CA ASN A 48 5.35 -13.56 -19.68
C ASN A 48 4.24 -13.49 -18.64
N LEU A 49 3.81 -12.29 -18.25
CA LEU A 49 2.69 -12.05 -17.36
C LEU A 49 1.41 -12.75 -17.87
N ASP A 50 0.67 -13.44 -16.99
CA ASP A 50 -0.52 -14.21 -17.37
C ASP A 50 -1.76 -13.35 -17.60
N GLY A 51 -1.94 -12.30 -16.80
CA GLY A 51 -3.13 -11.44 -16.85
C GLY A 51 -2.85 -9.95 -16.63
N ILE A 52 -3.70 -9.09 -17.17
CA ILE A 52 -3.74 -7.66 -16.89
C ILE A 52 -5.17 -7.25 -16.57
N MET A 53 -5.37 -6.58 -15.43
CA MET A 53 -6.64 -5.97 -15.08
C MET A 53 -6.65 -4.51 -15.51
N THR A 54 -7.73 -4.11 -16.22
CA THR A 54 -7.91 -2.75 -16.73
C THR A 54 -8.61 -1.86 -15.72
N ALA A 55 -8.14 -0.64 -15.54
CA ALA A 55 -8.71 0.34 -14.64
C ALA A 55 -9.89 1.11 -15.25
N HIS A 56 -10.73 1.72 -14.41
CA HIS A 56 -11.73 2.70 -14.83
C HIS A 56 -11.15 4.10 -14.67
N LEU A 57 -10.40 4.57 -15.68
CA LEU A 57 -9.69 5.84 -15.67
C LEU A 57 -10.05 6.68 -16.88
N ASN A 58 -10.24 7.98 -16.66
CA ASN A 58 -10.29 8.97 -17.72
C ASN A 58 -8.88 9.44 -18.08
N ILE A 59 -8.40 9.16 -19.30
CA ILE A 59 -7.05 9.51 -19.74
C ILE A 59 -7.13 10.21 -21.11
N PRO A 60 -7.44 11.51 -21.14
CA PRO A 60 -7.69 12.23 -22.40
C PRO A 60 -6.54 12.22 -23.40
N SER A 61 -5.27 12.06 -22.91
CA SER A 61 -4.10 11.95 -23.79
C SER A 61 -4.01 10.62 -24.55
N LEU A 62 -4.72 9.57 -24.10
CA LEU A 62 -4.82 8.27 -24.78
C LEU A 62 -6.14 8.11 -25.52
N ASP A 63 -7.27 8.41 -24.86
CA ASP A 63 -8.59 8.45 -25.47
C ASP A 63 -9.46 9.55 -24.83
N LYS A 64 -9.94 10.49 -25.67
CA LYS A 64 -10.76 11.62 -25.23
C LYS A 64 -12.24 11.25 -25.03
N LYS A 65 -12.68 10.08 -25.53
CA LYS A 65 -14.10 9.71 -25.58
C LYS A 65 -14.46 8.62 -24.57
N ASN A 66 -13.55 7.68 -24.34
CA ASN A 66 -13.86 6.51 -23.54
C ASN A 66 -12.88 6.39 -22.36
N ILE A 67 -13.39 5.93 -21.24
CA ILE A 67 -12.55 5.52 -20.11
C ILE A 67 -11.74 4.27 -20.50
N SER A 68 -10.63 4.04 -19.83
CA SER A 68 -9.64 3.05 -20.21
C SER A 68 -10.22 1.65 -20.43
N THR A 69 -11.09 1.15 -19.53
CA THR A 69 -11.73 -0.17 -19.65
C THR A 69 -12.63 -0.31 -20.89
N LEU A 70 -13.25 0.78 -21.34
CA LEU A 70 -14.17 0.79 -22.49
C LEU A 70 -13.47 1.24 -23.78
N SER A 71 -12.20 1.60 -23.72
CA SER A 71 -11.45 2.17 -24.83
C SER A 71 -10.76 1.12 -25.69
N LYS A 72 -11.20 0.95 -26.94
CA LYS A 72 -10.48 0.12 -27.92
C LYS A 72 -9.06 0.62 -28.16
N LYS A 73 -8.81 1.94 -28.15
CA LYS A 73 -7.49 2.53 -28.32
C LYS A 73 -6.52 2.11 -27.21
N ILE A 74 -7.02 2.01 -25.97
CA ILE A 74 -6.19 1.67 -24.83
C ILE A 74 -6.02 0.15 -24.70
N ILE A 75 -7.10 -0.62 -24.90
CA ILE A 75 -7.02 -2.07 -24.71
C ILE A 75 -6.51 -2.77 -25.99
N ASN A 76 -7.17 -2.56 -27.14
CA ASN A 76 -6.75 -3.25 -28.35
C ASN A 76 -5.47 -2.65 -28.90
N ASP A 77 -5.47 -1.35 -29.21
CA ASP A 77 -4.38 -0.77 -29.98
C ASP A 77 -3.12 -0.63 -29.13
N LEU A 78 -3.19 -0.06 -27.92
CA LEU A 78 -1.99 0.11 -27.07
C LEU A 78 -1.59 -1.20 -26.38
N LEU A 79 -2.50 -1.87 -25.60
CA LEU A 79 -2.08 -3.04 -24.81
C LEU A 79 -1.81 -4.27 -25.68
N ILE A 80 -2.75 -4.63 -26.56
CA ILE A 80 -2.63 -5.88 -27.34
C ILE A 80 -1.70 -5.69 -28.53
N GLU A 81 -1.89 -4.62 -29.33
CA GLU A 81 -1.14 -4.48 -30.58
C GLU A 81 0.25 -3.82 -30.38
N ASP A 82 0.36 -2.71 -29.64
CA ASP A 82 1.62 -2.01 -29.47
C ASP A 82 2.52 -2.71 -28.44
N LEU A 83 1.99 -3.01 -27.23
CA LEU A 83 2.75 -3.66 -26.16
C LEU A 83 2.85 -5.19 -26.34
N LYS A 84 2.16 -5.77 -27.34
CA LYS A 84 2.18 -7.20 -27.67
C LYS A 84 1.71 -8.11 -26.51
N PHE A 85 0.79 -7.63 -25.67
CA PHE A 85 0.25 -8.46 -24.61
C PHE A 85 -0.71 -9.51 -25.17
N ASN A 86 -0.43 -10.77 -24.89
CA ASN A 86 -1.20 -11.93 -25.38
C ASN A 86 -1.88 -12.74 -24.25
N GLY A 87 -1.70 -12.33 -22.99
CA GLY A 87 -2.34 -12.92 -21.83
C GLY A 87 -3.82 -12.55 -21.69
N LEU A 88 -4.42 -12.87 -20.54
CA LEU A 88 -5.83 -12.63 -20.23
C LEU A 88 -6.04 -11.15 -19.86
N VAL A 89 -6.92 -10.44 -20.56
CA VAL A 89 -7.32 -9.07 -20.24
C VAL A 89 -8.62 -9.10 -19.43
N ILE A 90 -8.60 -8.56 -18.21
CA ILE A 90 -9.67 -8.65 -17.23
C ILE A 90 -10.13 -7.23 -16.92
N THR A 91 -11.43 -6.95 -16.88
CA THR A 91 -11.91 -5.66 -16.38
C THR A 91 -11.73 -5.56 -14.86
N ASP A 92 -11.61 -4.35 -14.32
CA ASP A 92 -11.99 -4.12 -12.94
C ASP A 92 -13.51 -4.32 -12.78
N ALA A 93 -14.02 -4.25 -11.55
CA ALA A 93 -15.42 -4.54 -11.27
C ALA A 93 -16.37 -3.59 -12.02
N LEU A 94 -17.26 -4.14 -12.85
CA LEU A 94 -18.15 -3.36 -13.71
C LEU A 94 -19.38 -2.79 -13.00
N ASP A 95 -19.57 -3.12 -11.72
CA ASP A 95 -20.56 -2.49 -10.83
C ASP A 95 -20.03 -1.21 -10.16
N MET A 96 -18.78 -0.84 -10.40
CA MET A 96 -18.19 0.37 -9.82
C MET A 96 -18.86 1.63 -10.39
N LYS A 97 -19.05 2.62 -9.50
CA LYS A 97 -19.72 3.88 -9.81
C LYS A 97 -19.12 4.61 -11.03
N ALA A 98 -17.81 4.57 -11.20
CA ALA A 98 -17.10 5.16 -12.33
C ALA A 98 -17.55 4.61 -13.70
N ILE A 99 -18.01 3.37 -13.80
CA ILE A 99 -18.55 2.76 -15.04
C ILE A 99 -20.03 3.09 -15.21
N VAL A 100 -20.80 2.96 -14.14
CA VAL A 100 -22.26 3.16 -14.18
C VAL A 100 -22.59 4.58 -14.63
N ASP A 101 -21.89 5.57 -14.12
CA ASP A 101 -22.10 6.99 -14.45
C ASP A 101 -21.61 7.37 -15.87
N PHE A 102 -20.68 6.59 -16.46
CA PHE A 102 -20.06 6.91 -17.75
C PHE A 102 -20.69 6.20 -18.95
N SER A 103 -21.50 5.17 -18.75
CA SER A 103 -22.07 4.37 -19.84
C SER A 103 -23.25 5.09 -20.52
N GLU A 104 -22.94 5.92 -21.54
CA GLU A 104 -23.93 6.50 -22.41
C GLU A 104 -24.22 5.57 -23.62
N GLY A 105 -25.43 5.01 -23.70
CA GLY A 105 -26.00 4.40 -24.92
C GLY A 105 -25.87 2.90 -25.09
N GLU A 106 -24.68 2.28 -25.14
CA GLU A 106 -24.50 0.82 -25.24
C GLU A 106 -24.15 0.22 -23.87
N HIS A 107 -24.62 -1.00 -23.63
CA HIS A 107 -24.35 -1.70 -22.37
C HIS A 107 -22.83 -1.81 -22.12
N PRO A 108 -22.30 -1.40 -20.95
CA PRO A 108 -20.86 -1.32 -20.69
C PRO A 108 -20.13 -2.65 -20.94
N ASP A 109 -20.76 -3.77 -20.63
CA ASP A 109 -20.19 -5.11 -20.83
C ASP A 109 -19.90 -5.40 -22.30
N ILE A 110 -20.81 -4.97 -23.20
CA ILE A 110 -20.63 -5.13 -24.66
C ILE A 110 -19.47 -4.27 -25.13
N THR A 111 -19.43 -3.02 -24.67
CA THR A 111 -18.37 -2.08 -25.03
C THR A 111 -17.01 -2.56 -24.51
N ALA A 112 -16.93 -3.04 -23.25
CA ALA A 112 -15.71 -3.59 -22.65
C ALA A 112 -15.22 -4.83 -23.43
N LEU A 113 -16.10 -5.75 -23.77
CA LEU A 113 -15.76 -6.93 -24.57
C LEU A 113 -15.22 -6.54 -25.95
N ASN A 114 -15.89 -5.60 -26.63
CA ASN A 114 -15.46 -5.11 -27.94
C ASN A 114 -14.17 -4.28 -27.88
N ALA A 115 -13.88 -3.63 -26.76
CA ALA A 115 -12.62 -2.93 -26.52
C ALA A 115 -11.41 -3.88 -26.47
N GLY A 116 -11.63 -5.16 -26.12
CA GLY A 116 -10.57 -6.17 -26.08
C GLY A 116 -10.46 -6.91 -24.75
N ASN A 117 -11.29 -6.60 -23.75
CA ASN A 117 -11.28 -7.37 -22.49
C ASN A 117 -11.82 -8.79 -22.72
N ASP A 118 -11.17 -9.78 -22.14
CA ASP A 118 -11.50 -11.21 -22.31
C ASP A 118 -12.42 -11.73 -21.20
N LEU A 119 -12.30 -11.16 -19.99
CA LEU A 119 -13.12 -11.51 -18.83
C LEU A 119 -13.72 -10.24 -18.23
N LEU A 120 -15.02 -10.28 -17.99
CA LEU A 120 -15.80 -9.21 -17.39
C LEU A 120 -16.01 -9.53 -15.92
N LEU A 121 -15.44 -8.73 -15.03
CA LEU A 121 -15.50 -8.95 -13.59
C LEU A 121 -16.72 -8.21 -13.00
N MET A 122 -17.48 -8.89 -12.16
CA MET A 122 -18.57 -8.33 -11.35
C MET A 122 -19.48 -7.34 -12.14
N PRO A 123 -20.18 -7.77 -13.21
CA PRO A 123 -21.17 -6.91 -13.82
C PRO A 123 -22.32 -6.64 -12.83
N GLU A 124 -22.92 -5.46 -12.91
CA GLU A 124 -24.01 -5.03 -12.00
C GLU A 124 -25.13 -6.08 -11.86
N ASN A 125 -25.47 -6.76 -12.96
CA ASN A 125 -26.43 -7.84 -12.98
C ASN A 125 -26.04 -8.90 -14.01
N ILE A 126 -25.58 -10.06 -13.54
CA ILE A 126 -25.04 -11.15 -14.37
C ILE A 126 -26.08 -11.67 -15.39
N ASP A 127 -27.34 -11.85 -14.98
CA ASP A 127 -28.38 -12.38 -15.87
C ASP A 127 -28.72 -11.41 -16.98
N LYS A 128 -28.78 -10.11 -16.68
CA LYS A 128 -28.99 -9.04 -17.64
C LYS A 128 -27.82 -8.95 -18.61
N SER A 129 -26.58 -8.95 -18.10
CA SER A 129 -25.35 -8.92 -18.89
C SER A 129 -25.28 -10.08 -19.87
N PHE A 130 -25.58 -11.29 -19.41
CA PHE A 130 -25.60 -12.47 -20.27
C PHE A 130 -26.65 -12.34 -21.40
N LYS A 131 -27.85 -11.86 -21.08
CA LYS A 131 -28.93 -11.65 -22.07
C LYS A 131 -28.53 -10.59 -23.12
N GLU A 132 -27.95 -9.47 -22.69
CA GLU A 132 -27.54 -8.39 -23.60
C GLU A 132 -26.33 -8.79 -24.45
N ILE A 133 -25.33 -9.48 -23.92
CA ILE A 133 -24.20 -10.03 -24.70
C ILE A 133 -24.71 -11.04 -25.75
N LYS A 134 -25.59 -11.97 -25.35
CA LYS A 134 -26.19 -12.93 -26.28
C LYS A 134 -27.00 -12.25 -27.39
N LYS A 135 -27.75 -11.21 -27.08
CA LYS A 135 -28.50 -10.41 -28.03
C LYS A 135 -27.57 -9.63 -28.97
N ALA A 136 -26.48 -9.03 -28.43
CA ALA A 136 -25.47 -8.32 -29.21
C ALA A 136 -24.75 -9.26 -30.19
N TYR A 137 -24.40 -10.46 -29.74
CA TYR A 137 -23.81 -11.49 -30.61
C TYR A 137 -24.75 -11.89 -31.75
N LYS A 138 -26.03 -12.17 -31.46
CA LYS A 138 -27.06 -12.47 -32.49
C LYS A 138 -27.26 -11.36 -33.49
N LYS A 139 -27.04 -10.09 -33.10
CA LYS A 139 -27.13 -8.90 -33.95
C LYS A 139 -25.82 -8.52 -34.63
N ASN A 140 -24.78 -9.38 -34.58
CA ASN A 140 -23.44 -9.16 -35.12
C ASN A 140 -22.75 -7.92 -34.55
N LYS A 141 -23.13 -7.41 -33.36
CA LYS A 141 -22.45 -6.33 -32.65
C LYS A 141 -21.18 -6.83 -31.94
N ILE A 142 -21.12 -8.12 -31.61
CA ILE A 142 -19.92 -8.82 -31.11
C ILE A 142 -19.56 -9.85 -32.19
N SER A 143 -18.34 -9.76 -32.70
CA SER A 143 -17.89 -10.71 -33.73
C SER A 143 -17.58 -12.09 -33.10
N GLU A 144 -17.85 -13.15 -33.87
CA GLU A 144 -17.49 -14.51 -33.47
C GLU A 144 -15.98 -14.62 -33.14
N LYS A 145 -15.12 -13.99 -33.95
CA LYS A 145 -13.68 -13.95 -33.71
C LYS A 145 -13.36 -13.38 -32.33
N ARG A 146 -13.99 -12.28 -31.91
CA ARG A 146 -13.78 -11.65 -30.60
C ARG A 146 -14.16 -12.58 -29.46
N LEU A 147 -15.36 -13.16 -29.55
CA LEU A 147 -15.88 -14.09 -28.55
C LEU A 147 -15.00 -15.33 -28.43
N MET A 148 -14.64 -15.96 -29.57
CA MET A 148 -13.78 -17.13 -29.61
C MET A 148 -12.38 -16.86 -29.04
N THR A 149 -11.83 -15.67 -29.28
CA THR A 149 -10.53 -15.26 -28.70
C THR A 149 -10.63 -15.19 -27.17
N ALA A 150 -11.66 -14.55 -26.62
CA ALA A 150 -11.86 -14.47 -25.17
C ALA A 150 -12.03 -15.85 -24.52
N VAL A 151 -12.90 -16.67 -25.10
CA VAL A 151 -13.16 -18.04 -24.60
C VAL A 151 -11.91 -18.90 -24.64
N LYS A 152 -11.12 -18.87 -25.74
CA LYS A 152 -9.88 -19.64 -25.83
C LYS A 152 -8.86 -19.23 -24.77
N LYS A 153 -8.66 -17.93 -24.57
CA LYS A 153 -7.75 -17.42 -23.51
C LYS A 153 -8.19 -17.84 -22.13
N LEU A 154 -9.50 -17.73 -21.81
CA LEU A 154 -10.04 -18.14 -20.53
C LEU A 154 -9.90 -19.66 -20.29
N LEU A 155 -10.21 -20.49 -21.30
CA LEU A 155 -10.04 -21.94 -21.20
C LEU A 155 -8.56 -22.33 -21.06
N SER A 156 -7.65 -21.63 -21.75
CA SER A 156 -6.20 -21.82 -21.61
C SER A 156 -5.73 -21.47 -20.21
N ALA A 157 -6.23 -20.38 -19.63
CA ALA A 157 -5.92 -19.99 -18.26
C ALA A 157 -6.40 -21.04 -17.25
N LYS A 158 -7.64 -21.53 -17.39
CA LYS A 158 -8.19 -22.61 -16.58
C LYS A 158 -7.37 -23.90 -16.70
N TYR A 159 -6.95 -24.24 -17.90
CA TYR A 159 -6.10 -25.43 -18.13
C TYR A 159 -4.74 -25.29 -17.44
N LYS A 160 -4.05 -24.14 -17.61
CA LYS A 160 -2.78 -23.83 -16.95
C LYS A 160 -2.88 -23.88 -15.42
N SER A 161 -4.00 -23.42 -14.86
CA SER A 161 -4.27 -23.47 -13.41
C SER A 161 -4.54 -24.88 -12.88
N GLY A 162 -4.58 -25.90 -13.74
CA GLY A 162 -4.81 -27.29 -13.35
C GLY A 162 -6.29 -27.67 -13.19
N LEU A 163 -7.23 -26.80 -13.55
CA LEU A 163 -8.67 -27.03 -13.38
C LEU A 163 -9.24 -28.20 -14.23
N LYS A 164 -8.45 -28.73 -15.18
CA LYS A 164 -8.83 -29.96 -15.89
C LYS A 164 -8.91 -31.18 -14.95
N ASN A 165 -8.04 -31.22 -13.92
CA ASN A 165 -7.95 -32.34 -12.97
C ASN A 165 -7.97 -31.76 -11.56
N ILE A 166 -9.15 -31.29 -11.12
CA ILE A 166 -9.32 -30.74 -9.77
C ILE A 166 -9.14 -31.85 -8.74
N LYS A 167 -8.19 -31.68 -7.85
CA LYS A 167 -8.05 -32.52 -6.66
C LYS A 167 -8.53 -31.74 -5.44
N PRO A 168 -9.22 -32.36 -4.49
CA PRO A 168 -9.55 -31.73 -3.22
C PRO A 168 -8.27 -31.22 -2.54
N ILE A 169 -8.35 -30.03 -1.98
CA ILE A 169 -7.25 -29.49 -1.18
C ILE A 169 -7.19 -30.28 0.13
N GLN A 170 -6.01 -30.76 0.49
CA GLN A 170 -5.77 -31.31 1.82
C GLN A 170 -5.78 -30.16 2.82
N THR A 171 -6.66 -30.22 3.82
CA THR A 171 -6.82 -29.17 4.82
C THR A 171 -6.08 -29.46 6.12
N GLU A 172 -5.54 -30.67 6.26
CA GLU A 172 -4.65 -31.04 7.36
C GLU A 172 -3.38 -30.19 7.28
N ASN A 173 -3.01 -29.57 8.39
CA ASN A 173 -1.83 -28.70 8.54
C ASN A 173 -1.81 -27.46 7.62
N ILE A 174 -2.97 -27.02 7.09
CA ILE A 174 -3.03 -25.88 6.14
C ILE A 174 -2.50 -24.58 6.77
N VAL A 175 -2.69 -24.39 8.07
CA VAL A 175 -2.21 -23.21 8.79
C VAL A 175 -0.68 -23.27 8.89
N GLU A 176 -0.13 -24.39 9.27
CA GLU A 176 1.32 -24.63 9.40
C GLU A 176 2.01 -24.54 8.03
N ASP A 177 1.40 -25.10 6.97
CA ASP A 177 1.92 -25.05 5.61
C ASP A 177 1.99 -23.62 5.04
N LEU A 178 1.06 -22.75 5.48
CA LEU A 178 0.98 -21.34 5.06
C LEU A 178 1.74 -20.38 6.00
N ASN A 179 2.24 -20.84 7.14
CA ASN A 179 2.93 -20.04 8.15
C ASN A 179 4.18 -20.78 8.65
N GLN A 180 5.15 -20.96 7.76
CA GLN A 180 6.39 -21.66 8.09
C GLN A 180 7.38 -20.74 8.82
N ASP A 181 8.28 -21.31 9.60
CA ASP A 181 9.32 -20.57 10.34
C ASP A 181 10.16 -19.67 9.42
N ILE A 182 10.39 -20.10 8.18
CA ILE A 182 11.10 -19.29 7.18
C ILE A 182 10.36 -18.03 6.81
N ASP A 183 9.03 -18.04 6.81
CA ASP A 183 8.20 -16.87 6.50
C ASP A 183 8.27 -15.85 7.64
N PHE A 184 8.24 -16.32 8.89
CA PHE A 184 8.43 -15.46 10.06
C PHE A 184 9.85 -14.88 10.13
N ALA A 185 10.87 -15.68 9.80
CA ALA A 185 12.25 -15.19 9.74
C ALA A 185 12.44 -14.14 8.63
N LEU A 186 11.78 -14.33 7.48
CA LEU A 186 11.78 -13.35 6.40
C LEU A 186 11.07 -12.05 6.82
N LEU A 187 9.90 -12.15 7.46
CA LEU A 187 9.17 -10.99 7.97
C LEU A 187 10.00 -10.21 9.01
N ASP A 188 10.64 -10.91 9.93
CA ASP A 188 11.53 -10.30 10.95
C ASP A 188 12.69 -9.53 10.29
N LYS A 189 13.31 -10.11 9.26
CA LYS A 189 14.37 -9.47 8.49
C LYS A 189 13.86 -8.27 7.67
N LEU A 190 12.73 -8.38 7.02
CA LEU A 190 12.13 -7.27 6.26
C LEU A 190 11.79 -6.08 7.17
N ALA A 191 11.23 -6.35 8.35
CA ALA A 191 10.96 -5.32 9.34
C ALA A 191 12.25 -4.63 9.79
N GLU A 192 13.31 -5.40 10.10
CA GLU A 192 14.62 -4.87 10.50
C GLU A 192 15.24 -3.97 9.43
N GLU A 193 15.30 -4.45 8.18
CA GLU A 193 15.91 -3.72 7.06
C GLU A 193 15.12 -2.48 6.66
N SER A 194 13.83 -2.40 7.01
CA SER A 194 12.96 -1.27 6.63
C SER A 194 12.93 -0.13 7.65
N ILE A 195 13.23 -0.36 8.95
CA ILE A 195 13.22 0.72 9.94
C ILE A 195 14.12 1.87 9.47
N THR A 196 13.53 3.06 9.37
CA THR A 196 14.18 4.23 8.77
C THR A 196 14.34 5.35 9.79
N ALA A 197 15.55 5.84 10.00
CA ALA A 197 15.79 7.06 10.76
C ALA A 197 15.77 8.26 9.82
N VAL A 198 14.84 9.18 10.02
CA VAL A 198 14.74 10.43 9.24
C VAL A 198 15.34 11.62 9.97
N LYS A 199 15.54 11.50 11.29
CA LYS A 199 16.23 12.47 12.13
C LYS A 199 16.96 11.76 13.28
N ASN A 200 18.16 12.20 13.62
CA ASN A 200 18.91 11.72 14.80
C ASN A 200 19.93 12.79 15.23
N SER A 201 19.44 13.84 15.89
CA SER A 201 20.27 14.96 16.38
C SER A 201 21.18 14.48 17.49
N ASN A 202 22.44 14.94 17.47
CA ASN A 202 23.43 14.65 18.49
C ASN A 202 23.62 13.14 18.79
N ASN A 203 23.32 12.26 17.81
CA ASN A 203 23.34 10.81 18.00
C ASN A 203 22.48 10.37 19.21
N ASN A 204 21.28 10.95 19.35
CA ASN A 204 20.38 10.66 20.46
C ASN A 204 20.03 9.17 20.56
N ILE A 205 19.79 8.51 19.44
CA ILE A 205 19.72 7.06 19.36
C ILE A 205 20.98 6.47 18.71
N PRO A 206 21.50 5.33 19.18
CA PRO A 206 20.93 4.45 20.20
C PRO A 206 21.09 5.01 21.63
N PHE A 207 20.04 4.84 22.46
CA PHE A 207 20.07 5.26 23.86
C PHE A 207 21.18 4.58 24.63
N ASN A 208 21.93 5.34 25.40
CA ASN A 208 22.84 4.79 26.38
C ASN A 208 22.04 4.36 27.60
N ILE A 209 22.17 3.09 27.97
CA ILE A 209 21.53 2.56 29.18
C ILE A 209 22.38 3.01 30.37
N SER A 210 21.83 3.85 31.22
CA SER A 210 22.49 4.28 32.45
C SER A 210 21.46 4.27 33.59
N SER A 211 21.89 3.87 34.77
CA SER A 211 21.02 3.83 35.96
C SER A 211 20.50 5.20 36.41
N GLU A 212 21.01 6.27 35.84
CA GLU A 212 20.66 7.65 36.18
C GLU A 212 19.64 8.26 35.19
N GLU A 213 19.41 7.64 34.03
CA GLU A 213 18.45 8.14 33.04
C GLU A 213 17.04 7.61 33.31
N SER A 214 16.06 8.53 33.28
CA SER A 214 14.64 8.21 33.39
C SER A 214 13.99 8.32 32.00
N ILE A 215 13.25 7.30 31.58
CA ILE A 215 12.61 7.23 30.28
C ILE A 215 11.10 7.21 30.44
N GLY A 216 10.42 8.19 29.83
CA GLY A 216 8.96 8.23 29.73
C GLY A 216 8.49 7.78 28.35
N TYR A 217 7.37 7.06 28.29
CA TYR A 217 6.73 6.64 27.06
C TYR A 217 5.30 7.18 26.97
N ILE A 218 5.00 7.79 25.84
CA ILE A 218 3.67 8.31 25.47
C ILE A 218 3.21 7.56 24.21
N SER A 219 2.03 6.95 24.25
CA SER A 219 1.43 6.35 23.05
C SER A 219 0.29 7.23 22.54
N PHE A 220 0.33 7.52 21.25
CA PHE A 220 -0.71 8.18 20.48
C PHE A 220 -1.32 7.21 19.47
N GLY A 221 -2.47 7.58 18.92
CA GLY A 221 -3.17 6.76 17.95
C GLY A 221 -4.25 5.89 18.57
N ASP A 222 -4.76 4.95 17.78
CA ASP A 222 -5.99 4.18 18.04
C ASP A 222 -5.78 2.66 18.02
N ASP A 223 -4.53 2.21 17.99
CA ASP A 223 -4.20 0.78 17.94
C ASP A 223 -3.25 0.36 19.07
N SER A 224 -3.00 -0.94 19.19
CA SER A 224 -2.23 -1.53 20.27
C SER A 224 -0.76 -1.08 20.25
N ASN A 225 -0.27 -0.71 21.43
CA ASN A 225 1.13 -0.30 21.67
C ASN A 225 1.85 -1.22 22.69
N MET A 226 1.20 -2.24 23.20
CA MET A 226 1.70 -3.05 24.31
C MET A 226 2.98 -3.80 23.99
N ILE A 227 3.10 -4.33 22.77
CA ILE A 227 4.32 -5.04 22.34
C ILE A 227 5.51 -4.09 22.34
N PHE A 228 5.33 -2.86 21.86
CA PHE A 228 6.39 -1.86 21.87
C PHE A 228 6.82 -1.52 23.30
N TYR A 229 5.84 -1.25 24.16
CA TYR A 229 6.10 -0.95 25.57
C TYR A 229 6.81 -2.09 26.29
N ASP A 230 6.37 -3.34 26.09
CA ASP A 230 7.01 -4.51 26.68
C ASP A 230 8.46 -4.66 26.22
N TYR A 231 8.73 -4.48 24.92
CA TYR A 231 10.09 -4.54 24.39
C TYR A 231 10.98 -3.38 24.84
N LEU A 232 10.45 -2.17 25.02
CA LEU A 232 11.21 -1.08 25.63
C LEU A 232 11.68 -1.47 27.03
N ASN A 233 10.80 -2.06 27.84
CA ASN A 233 11.09 -2.49 29.21
C ASN A 233 12.03 -3.71 29.30
N MET A 234 12.31 -4.42 28.20
CA MET A 234 13.36 -5.44 28.16
C MET A 234 14.77 -4.85 28.16
N TYR A 235 14.92 -3.58 27.75
CA TYR A 235 16.20 -2.90 27.65
C TYR A 235 16.48 -1.99 28.83
N ASP A 236 15.46 -1.26 29.28
CA ASP A 236 15.56 -0.35 30.42
C ASP A 236 14.17 -0.12 31.02
N ARG A 237 14.12 0.43 32.25
CA ARG A 237 12.86 0.81 32.88
C ARG A 237 12.25 2.01 32.15
N VAL A 238 11.06 1.82 31.60
CA VAL A 238 10.29 2.84 30.90
C VAL A 238 8.93 3.03 31.58
N ASP A 239 8.61 4.26 31.96
CA ASP A 239 7.32 4.58 32.59
C ASP A 239 6.27 4.96 31.53
N HIS A 240 5.11 4.31 31.52
CA HIS A 240 4.01 4.62 30.59
C HIS A 240 3.17 5.77 31.12
N LEU A 241 3.10 6.88 30.38
CA LEU A 241 2.55 8.14 30.86
C LEU A 241 1.08 8.39 30.47
N ASN A 242 0.47 7.56 29.64
CA ASN A 242 -0.91 7.75 29.13
C ASN A 242 -2.03 7.71 30.16
N LYS A 243 -1.73 7.37 31.40
CA LYS A 243 -2.71 7.41 32.51
C LYS A 243 -2.95 8.82 33.05
N LEU A 244 -2.16 9.79 32.63
CA LEU A 244 -2.24 11.18 33.05
C LEU A 244 -3.17 11.97 32.11
N ASN A 245 -3.87 12.99 32.65
CA ASN A 245 -4.48 14.00 31.79
C ASN A 245 -3.41 14.88 31.14
N ASN A 246 -3.75 15.60 30.07
CA ASN A 246 -2.79 16.36 29.27
C ASN A 246 -1.95 17.37 30.06
N ASP A 247 -2.56 18.09 31.01
CA ASP A 247 -1.83 19.09 31.82
C ASP A 247 -0.82 18.41 32.76
N SER A 248 -1.24 17.32 33.40
CA SER A 248 -0.36 16.50 34.25
C SER A 248 0.72 15.79 33.44
N LEU A 249 0.41 15.36 32.20
CA LEU A 249 1.37 14.75 31.27
C LEU A 249 2.48 15.75 30.91
N ILE A 250 2.11 16.96 30.48
CA ILE A 250 3.07 18.01 30.10
C ILE A 250 3.99 18.38 31.27
N GLN A 251 3.44 18.50 32.48
CA GLN A 251 4.26 18.77 33.68
C GLN A 251 5.20 17.59 33.99
N LYS A 252 4.70 16.37 33.89
CA LYS A 252 5.43 15.14 34.25
C LYS A 252 6.59 14.86 33.28
N VAL A 253 6.43 15.16 31.99
CA VAL A 253 7.47 14.98 30.95
C VAL A 253 8.79 15.64 31.36
N ASN A 254 8.75 16.83 32.00
CA ASN A 254 9.96 17.56 32.42
C ASN A 254 10.79 16.82 33.51
N SER A 255 10.26 15.76 34.10
CA SER A 255 10.98 14.95 35.09
C SER A 255 11.70 13.76 34.47
N TYR A 256 11.65 13.58 33.15
CA TYR A 256 12.33 12.50 32.44
C TYR A 256 13.51 13.03 31.62
N SER A 257 14.58 12.23 31.58
CA SER A 257 15.76 12.52 30.76
C SER A 257 15.50 12.31 29.27
N LYS A 258 14.60 11.38 28.95
CA LYS A 258 14.24 11.00 27.59
C LYS A 258 12.73 10.70 27.49
N ILE A 259 12.14 11.11 26.39
CA ILE A 259 10.74 10.81 26.09
C ILE A 259 10.67 10.06 24.76
N ILE A 260 10.00 8.92 24.79
CA ILE A 260 9.63 8.17 23.59
C ILE A 260 8.15 8.43 23.31
N ILE A 261 7.85 8.82 22.08
CA ILE A 261 6.46 8.98 21.59
C ILE A 261 6.24 7.96 20.48
N GLY A 262 5.25 7.08 20.62
CA GLY A 262 4.83 6.15 19.56
C GLY A 262 3.50 6.56 18.97
N LEU A 263 3.41 6.74 17.64
CA LEU A 263 2.13 6.86 16.94
C LEU A 263 1.73 5.47 16.43
N HIS A 264 0.67 4.91 17.01
CA HIS A 264 0.16 3.57 16.72
C HIS A 264 -1.16 3.66 15.96
N LYS A 265 -1.14 3.36 14.67
CA LYS A 265 -2.34 3.43 13.82
C LYS A 265 -2.61 2.08 13.16
N SER A 266 -3.88 1.68 13.19
CA SER A 266 -4.31 0.45 12.53
C SER A 266 -4.23 0.56 11.02
N ASP A 267 -3.65 -0.45 10.37
CA ASP A 267 -3.62 -0.64 8.92
C ASP A 267 -4.60 -1.73 8.42
N SER A 268 -5.54 -2.14 9.29
CA SER A 268 -6.56 -3.15 8.98
C SER A 268 -7.48 -2.76 7.81
N SER A 269 -7.56 -1.47 7.49
CA SER A 269 -8.27 -0.92 6.34
C SER A 269 -7.46 0.19 5.66
N PRO A 270 -7.45 0.27 4.33
CA PRO A 270 -6.80 1.37 3.60
C PRO A 270 -7.45 2.74 3.88
N PHE A 271 -8.67 2.76 4.43
CA PHE A 271 -9.44 3.96 4.76
C PHE A 271 -9.22 4.45 6.19
N ASN A 272 -8.47 3.72 7.01
CA ASN A 272 -8.14 4.16 8.36
C ASN A 272 -7.26 5.43 8.30
N ASP A 273 -7.56 6.35 9.23
CA ASP A 273 -6.74 7.54 9.39
C ASP A 273 -5.35 7.16 9.92
N TYR A 274 -4.34 7.77 9.35
CA TYR A 274 -2.92 7.57 9.73
C TYR A 274 -2.30 8.82 10.35
N LYS A 275 -3.06 9.90 10.49
CA LYS A 275 -2.57 11.19 11.00
C LYS A 275 -2.61 11.27 12.51
N PHE A 276 -1.84 12.20 13.04
CA PHE A 276 -2.03 12.68 14.40
C PHE A 276 -3.34 13.46 14.50
N THR A 277 -3.97 13.42 15.65
CA THR A 277 -5.06 14.34 15.99
C THR A 277 -4.50 15.73 16.33
N ASP A 278 -5.34 16.77 16.21
CA ASP A 278 -4.93 18.14 16.58
C ASP A 278 -4.47 18.23 18.05
N GLU A 279 -5.06 17.45 18.93
CA GLU A 279 -4.70 17.36 20.36
C GLU A 279 -3.31 16.74 20.54
N GLU A 280 -3.01 15.65 19.84
CA GLU A 280 -1.70 14.98 19.86
C GLU A 280 -0.61 15.93 19.33
N VAL A 281 -0.87 16.65 18.24
CA VAL A 281 0.04 17.69 17.71
C VAL A 281 0.30 18.76 18.75
N GLN A 282 -0.73 19.29 19.41
CA GLN A 282 -0.59 20.31 20.47
C GLN A 282 0.24 19.82 21.65
N ILE A 283 0.11 18.55 22.05
CA ILE A 283 0.93 17.97 23.11
C ILE A 283 2.39 17.93 22.66
N ILE A 284 2.70 17.42 21.46
CA ILE A 284 4.07 17.40 20.94
C ILE A 284 4.69 18.80 20.94
N GLU A 285 3.97 19.81 20.45
CA GLU A 285 4.44 21.20 20.40
C GLU A 285 4.78 21.77 21.80
N LYS A 286 4.00 21.40 22.83
CA LYS A 286 4.23 21.86 24.20
C LYS A 286 5.41 21.20 24.90
N ILE A 287 5.80 19.99 24.45
CA ILE A 287 6.88 19.20 25.07
C ILE A 287 8.15 19.11 24.21
N LYS A 288 8.19 19.74 23.04
CA LYS A 288 9.27 19.61 22.05
C LYS A 288 10.66 19.99 22.53
N ASP A 289 10.76 20.78 23.60
CA ASP A 289 12.05 21.16 24.19
C ASP A 289 12.65 20.06 25.09
N ASN A 290 11.94 18.96 25.29
CA ASN A 290 12.45 17.76 25.95
C ASN A 290 13.16 16.86 24.92
N ASN A 291 14.03 15.96 25.41
CA ASN A 291 14.72 14.98 24.55
C ASN A 291 13.71 13.96 24.00
N ILE A 292 13.19 14.19 22.81
CA ILE A 292 12.11 13.39 22.20
C ILE A 292 12.64 12.46 21.12
N THR A 293 12.28 11.19 21.24
CA THR A 293 12.35 10.20 20.16
C THR A 293 10.94 9.84 19.69
N LEU A 294 10.57 10.25 18.47
CA LEU A 294 9.28 9.97 17.85
C LEU A 294 9.37 8.71 16.99
N VAL A 295 8.46 7.76 17.18
CA VAL A 295 8.38 6.51 16.41
C VAL A 295 7.02 6.41 15.72
N ILE A 296 7.04 6.21 14.40
CA ILE A 296 5.86 6.19 13.55
C ILE A 296 5.51 4.76 13.15
N PHE A 297 4.51 4.19 13.79
CA PHE A 297 3.88 2.91 13.42
C PHE A 297 2.66 3.16 12.52
N ALA A 298 2.88 3.95 11.48
CA ALA A 298 1.87 4.39 10.54
C ALA A 298 2.51 4.72 9.18
N LYS A 299 1.70 5.14 8.20
CA LYS A 299 2.20 5.66 6.92
C LYS A 299 3.12 6.86 7.18
N PRO A 300 4.27 7.00 6.47
CA PRO A 300 5.22 8.11 6.66
C PRO A 300 4.59 9.50 6.54
N TYR A 301 3.51 9.60 5.77
CA TYR A 301 2.76 10.86 5.59
C TYR A 301 2.12 11.41 6.87
N SER A 302 2.06 10.65 7.96
CA SER A 302 1.67 11.17 9.28
C SER A 302 2.59 12.30 9.78
N LEU A 303 3.82 12.36 9.26
CA LEU A 303 4.78 13.43 9.58
C LEU A 303 4.54 14.73 8.81
N MET A 304 3.56 14.80 7.88
CA MET A 304 3.30 16.04 7.09
C MET A 304 2.84 17.20 7.96
N ASP A 305 2.09 16.91 9.00
CA ASP A 305 1.43 17.88 9.87
C ASP A 305 2.23 18.13 11.18
N ILE A 306 3.43 17.55 11.30
CA ILE A 306 4.31 17.69 12.48
C ILE A 306 5.49 18.62 12.18
N GLU A 307 5.67 19.63 13.03
CA GLU A 307 6.92 20.42 13.04
C GLU A 307 8.02 19.57 13.70
N ILE A 308 9.05 19.23 12.92
CA ILE A 308 10.11 18.33 13.36
C ILE A 308 11.26 19.03 14.10
N GLU A 309 11.29 20.37 14.09
CA GLU A 309 12.22 21.14 14.90
C GLU A 309 11.89 20.95 16.39
N GLY A 310 12.92 20.73 17.20
CA GLY A 310 12.76 20.40 18.64
C GLY A 310 12.61 18.90 18.92
N ILE A 311 12.29 18.05 17.95
CA ILE A 311 12.34 16.59 18.11
C ILE A 311 13.76 16.09 17.82
N ASP A 312 14.35 15.31 18.75
CA ASP A 312 15.75 14.88 18.61
C ASP A 312 15.94 13.72 17.65
N SER A 313 15.04 12.75 17.68
CA SER A 313 15.10 11.60 16.78
C SER A 313 13.72 11.22 16.26
N ILE A 314 13.68 10.75 14.99
CA ILE A 314 12.46 10.29 14.35
C ILE A 314 12.78 8.97 13.64
N LEU A 315 12.07 7.91 14.03
CA LEU A 315 12.07 6.60 13.38
C LEU A 315 10.74 6.35 12.68
N VAL A 316 10.79 5.88 11.45
CA VAL A 316 9.60 5.39 10.72
C VAL A 316 9.65 3.87 10.68
N ALA A 317 8.65 3.26 11.30
CA ALA A 317 8.46 1.82 11.37
C ALA A 317 7.36 1.30 10.42
N TYR A 318 6.64 2.20 9.75
CA TYR A 318 5.65 1.95 8.69
C TYR A 318 4.37 1.21 9.10
N GLN A 319 4.45 0.20 9.98
CA GLN A 319 3.33 -0.65 10.37
C GLN A 319 3.27 -0.83 11.89
N ASN A 320 2.05 -1.01 12.42
CA ASN A 320 1.84 -1.26 13.85
C ASN A 320 1.82 -2.75 14.23
N SER A 321 2.36 -3.64 13.38
CA SER A 321 2.42 -5.06 13.71
C SER A 321 3.50 -5.37 14.76
N ASN A 322 3.32 -6.48 15.48
CA ASN A 322 4.19 -6.90 16.58
C ASN A 322 5.68 -6.90 16.20
N VAL A 323 6.01 -7.36 14.99
CA VAL A 323 7.41 -7.44 14.54
C VAL A 323 8.03 -6.06 14.35
N PHE A 324 7.27 -5.09 13.81
CA PHE A 324 7.75 -3.71 13.65
C PHE A 324 7.89 -2.99 14.98
N GLN A 325 6.96 -3.19 15.91
CA GLN A 325 7.06 -2.66 17.27
C GLN A 325 8.32 -3.18 17.99
N LYS A 326 8.59 -4.49 17.91
CA LYS A 326 9.82 -5.12 18.40
C LYS A 326 11.06 -4.48 17.78
N LYS A 327 11.15 -4.39 16.45
CA LYS A 327 12.33 -3.86 15.75
C LYS A 327 12.57 -2.38 16.05
N ALA A 328 11.53 -1.58 16.20
CA ALA A 328 11.68 -0.19 16.61
C ALA A 328 12.29 -0.04 18.02
N ALA A 329 11.84 -0.84 18.98
CA ALA A 329 12.46 -0.88 20.31
C ALA A 329 13.94 -1.30 20.22
N GLN A 330 14.26 -2.35 19.46
CA GLN A 330 15.62 -2.79 19.20
C GLN A 330 16.50 -1.69 18.59
N ALA A 331 15.95 -0.91 17.66
CA ALA A 331 16.66 0.22 17.04
C ALA A 331 16.99 1.33 18.04
N ILE A 332 16.03 1.70 18.91
CA ILE A 332 16.21 2.75 19.92
C ILE A 332 17.36 2.40 20.89
N PHE A 333 17.48 1.14 21.29
CA PHE A 333 18.52 0.70 22.22
C PHE A 333 19.80 0.19 21.53
N GLY A 334 19.82 0.17 20.19
CA GLY A 334 21.01 -0.21 19.41
C GLY A 334 21.27 -1.71 19.35
N ALA A 335 20.23 -2.53 19.43
CA ALA A 335 20.34 -3.97 19.24
C ALA A 335 20.42 -4.38 17.77
N ILE A 336 19.96 -3.51 16.86
CA ILE A 336 20.02 -3.68 15.41
C ILE A 336 20.62 -2.46 14.72
N ASP A 337 21.12 -2.63 13.50
CA ASP A 337 21.45 -1.51 12.61
C ASP A 337 20.16 -0.86 12.09
N VAL A 338 20.14 0.48 11.94
CA VAL A 338 19.11 1.20 11.23
C VAL A 338 19.68 1.70 9.91
N LYS A 339 19.16 1.24 8.79
CA LYS A 339 19.67 1.55 7.44
C LYS A 339 18.58 1.65 6.39
N GLY A 340 17.32 1.61 6.82
CA GLY A 340 16.19 1.84 5.94
C GLY A 340 16.26 3.21 5.27
N VAL A 341 15.67 3.31 4.08
CA VAL A 341 15.64 4.51 3.24
C VAL A 341 14.20 4.89 2.99
N LEU A 342 13.85 6.16 3.20
CA LEU A 342 12.49 6.63 3.04
C LEU A 342 12.05 6.51 1.57
N PRO A 343 10.96 5.75 1.28
CA PRO A 343 10.56 5.47 -0.11
C PRO A 343 9.72 6.58 -0.76
N VAL A 344 9.34 7.62 0.01
CA VAL A 344 8.45 8.71 -0.44
C VAL A 344 8.96 10.07 0.03
N THR A 345 8.56 11.14 -0.66
CA THR A 345 8.73 12.51 -0.16
C THR A 345 7.57 12.84 0.76
N ILE A 346 7.85 13.21 2.01
CA ILE A 346 6.87 13.72 2.97
C ILE A 346 6.62 15.21 2.70
N ASN A 347 7.70 15.99 2.70
CA ASN A 347 7.69 17.42 2.39
C ASN A 347 9.09 17.86 1.92
N LYS A 348 9.31 19.17 1.76
CA LYS A 348 10.61 19.71 1.32
C LYS A 348 11.75 19.43 2.30
N LYS A 349 11.48 19.31 3.60
CA LYS A 349 12.48 19.02 4.65
C LYS A 349 12.81 17.53 4.73
N ILE A 350 11.87 16.67 4.35
CA ILE A 350 11.97 15.19 4.40
C ILE A 350 11.67 14.65 3.00
N PRO A 351 12.63 14.73 2.05
CA PRO A 351 12.46 14.19 0.70
C PRO A 351 12.60 12.67 0.63
N VAL A 352 12.19 12.08 -0.48
CA VAL A 352 12.49 10.68 -0.80
C VAL A 352 13.99 10.41 -0.70
N ASN A 353 14.37 9.20 -0.30
CA ASN A 353 15.74 8.78 -0.01
C ASN A 353 16.37 9.39 1.25
N THR A 354 15.61 10.09 2.08
CA THR A 354 16.09 10.47 3.42
C THR A 354 16.41 9.20 4.21
N SER A 355 17.63 9.14 4.76
CA SER A 355 18.13 8.03 5.57
C SER A 355 19.27 8.51 6.46
N ILE A 356 19.28 8.10 7.72
CA ILE A 356 20.40 8.25 8.66
C ILE A 356 20.80 6.86 9.10
N GLU A 357 22.01 6.44 8.74
CA GLU A 357 22.52 5.15 9.18
C GLU A 357 22.89 5.20 10.66
N ILE A 358 22.36 4.26 11.45
CA ILE A 358 22.68 4.11 12.87
C ILE A 358 23.21 2.70 13.07
N LYS A 359 24.45 2.58 13.55
CA LYS A 359 25.06 1.29 13.83
C LYS A 359 24.61 0.73 15.17
N LYS A 360 24.38 -0.57 15.21
CA LYS A 360 24.13 -1.27 16.47
C LYS A 360 25.32 -1.12 17.41
N LYS A 361 25.04 -1.14 18.70
CA LYS A 361 26.09 -1.14 19.71
C LYS A 361 26.94 -2.41 19.63
N LYS A 362 28.23 -2.26 19.84
CA LYS A 362 29.10 -3.44 20.01
C LYS A 362 28.76 -4.08 21.35
N SER A 363 28.49 -5.37 21.34
CA SER A 363 28.35 -6.21 22.54
C SER A 363 29.64 -6.27 23.35
#